data_e22bb8e4d5ed2c3e8f8192b0826903ae
#
_entry.id   e22bb8e4d5ed2c3e8f8192b0826903ae
#
_cell.length_a   1.000
_cell.length_b   1.000
_cell.length_c   1.000
_cell.angle_alpha   90.00
_cell.angle_beta   90.00
_cell.angle_gamma   90.00
#
_symmetry.space_group_name_H-M   'P 1'
#
loop_
_entity.id
_entity.type
_entity.pdbx_description
1 polymer ?
#
loop_
_entity_poly.entity_id
_entity_poly.type
_entity_poly.pdbx_seq_one_letter_code
_entity_poly.pdbx_strand_id
1 'polypeptide(L)'
;MKKLFREIAISVFLFFGILFATLQVDWLKVLHLTPTIIGDKLSELVWDFISSGLYEVDSEKVCLPIDTLVHEMCIANGIDTASVSIVVARTYEVNAFATVGNHLVVNTGLISEMDNETQLSAALGHEMAHIQLGHIQKSIRQNAALQAILILVTGNSRSNNIRKITEKLISSGITRAKEREADESGARYIDAMHLDAKEMAIMFEKFKDDNSLSYFKDHDNNQKRAAHIREMHFTSKEPYRQILSPETWEAMQEVCR
;
A
#
# COMPACT_ATOMS: atom_id res chain seq x y z
N MET A 1 50.30 38.74 11.77
CA MET A 1 49.25 38.09 12.59
C MET A 1 47.92 38.84 12.56
N LYS A 2 47.84 40.13 12.88
CA LYS A 2 46.55 40.89 12.91
C LYS A 2 45.81 40.92 11.56
N LYS A 3 46.50 40.98 10.41
CA LYS A 3 45.88 40.96 9.06
C LYS A 3 45.26 39.61 8.76
N LEU A 4 45.95 38.50 9.00
CA LEU A 4 45.46 37.14 8.80
C LEU A 4 44.23 36.83 9.69
N PHE A 5 44.28 37.28 10.94
CA PHE A 5 43.16 37.08 11.87
C PHE A 5 41.90 37.82 11.41
N ARG A 6 42.05 39.03 10.87
CA ARG A 6 40.96 39.83 10.31
C ARG A 6 40.34 39.15 9.06
N GLU A 7 41.17 38.61 8.17
CA GLU A 7 40.72 37.93 6.95
C GLU A 7 39.98 36.64 7.29
N ILE A 8 40.46 35.85 8.25
CA ILE A 8 39.76 34.66 8.74
C ILE A 8 38.41 35.04 9.37
N ALA A 9 38.37 36.07 10.22
CA ALA A 9 37.16 36.53 10.86
C ALA A 9 36.09 36.99 9.83
N ILE A 10 36.51 37.71 8.79
CA ILE A 10 35.64 38.15 7.69
C ILE A 10 35.12 36.94 6.92
N SER A 11 35.97 35.97 6.59
CA SER A 11 35.56 34.75 5.86
C SER A 11 34.55 33.91 6.66
N VAL A 12 34.80 33.76 7.95
CA VAL A 12 33.88 33.07 8.86
C VAL A 12 32.53 33.80 8.94
N PHE A 13 32.55 35.11 9.09
CA PHE A 13 31.34 35.93 9.14
C PHE A 13 30.55 35.85 7.83
N LEU A 14 31.22 35.94 6.68
CA LEU A 14 30.58 35.77 5.36
C LEU A 14 29.99 34.36 5.18
N PHE A 15 30.75 33.33 5.60
CA PHE A 15 30.26 31.96 5.53
C PHE A 15 28.96 31.77 6.35
N PHE A 16 28.97 32.23 7.61
CA PHE A 16 27.76 32.12 8.44
C PHE A 16 26.63 33.03 7.98
N GLY A 17 26.96 34.22 7.43
CA GLY A 17 25.97 35.10 6.83
C GLY A 17 25.29 34.51 5.62
N ILE A 18 26.06 33.90 4.71
CA ILE A 18 25.52 33.18 3.55
C ILE A 18 24.69 31.96 4.01
N LEU A 19 25.20 31.15 4.96
CA LEU A 19 24.50 30.03 5.52
C LEU A 19 23.17 30.45 6.15
N PHE A 20 23.17 31.54 6.94
CA PHE A 20 21.94 32.07 7.51
C PHE A 20 20.97 32.56 6.46
N ALA A 21 21.45 33.29 5.45
CA ALA A 21 20.61 33.75 4.34
C ALA A 21 20.00 32.56 3.53
N THR A 22 20.81 31.50 3.30
CA THR A 22 20.34 30.30 2.62
C THR A 22 19.30 29.53 3.44
N LEU A 23 19.41 29.51 4.77
CA LEU A 23 18.42 28.88 5.66
C LEU A 23 17.10 29.68 5.74
N GLN A 24 17.10 30.98 5.41
CA GLN A 24 15.90 31.81 5.35
C GLN A 24 15.15 31.68 4.01
N VAL A 25 15.79 31.13 2.98
CA VAL A 25 15.18 30.93 1.68
C VAL A 25 14.41 29.62 1.69
N ASP A 26 13.13 29.69 1.39
CA ASP A 26 12.30 28.50 1.13
C ASP A 26 12.67 27.93 -0.26
N TRP A 27 13.73 27.14 -0.29
CA TRP A 27 14.25 26.54 -1.51
C TRP A 27 13.21 25.69 -2.25
N LEU A 28 12.27 25.09 -1.54
CA LEU A 28 11.19 24.32 -2.17
C LEU A 28 10.34 25.24 -3.04
N LYS A 29 10.03 26.45 -2.58
CA LYS A 29 9.33 27.45 -3.39
C LYS A 29 10.18 27.99 -4.55
N VAL A 30 11.46 28.28 -4.29
CA VAL A 30 12.39 28.78 -5.33
C VAL A 30 12.55 27.76 -6.45
N LEU A 31 12.61 26.48 -6.14
CA LEU A 31 12.73 25.38 -7.11
C LEU A 31 11.37 24.93 -7.65
N HIS A 32 10.27 25.59 -7.27
CA HIS A 32 8.91 25.17 -7.60
C HIS A 32 8.58 23.71 -7.19
N LEU A 33 9.29 23.18 -6.19
CA LEU A 33 9.09 21.84 -5.67
C LEU A 33 8.02 21.88 -4.58
N THR A 34 6.80 21.51 -4.93
CA THR A 34 5.73 21.32 -3.93
C THR A 34 5.87 19.96 -3.26
N PRO A 35 5.37 19.79 -2.02
CA PRO A 35 5.29 18.47 -1.38
C PRO A 35 4.57 17.43 -2.24
N THR A 36 3.64 17.85 -3.08
CA THR A 36 2.93 16.98 -4.03
C THR A 36 3.87 16.48 -5.13
N ILE A 37 4.60 17.40 -5.82
CA ILE A 37 5.54 17.02 -6.89
C ILE A 37 6.62 16.08 -6.34
N ILE A 38 7.14 16.35 -5.14
CA ILE A 38 8.12 15.47 -4.49
C ILE A 38 7.50 14.11 -4.19
N GLY A 39 6.27 14.09 -3.69
CA GLY A 39 5.54 12.86 -3.40
C GLY A 39 5.26 12.03 -4.66
N ASP A 40 4.88 12.66 -5.76
CA ASP A 40 4.62 11.99 -7.03
C ASP A 40 5.89 11.36 -7.62
N LYS A 41 7.00 12.12 -7.64
CA LYS A 41 8.31 11.61 -8.08
C LYS A 41 8.82 10.47 -7.19
N LEU A 42 8.62 10.57 -5.89
CA LEU A 42 8.99 9.49 -4.97
C LEU A 42 8.10 8.26 -5.21
N SER A 43 6.83 8.46 -5.51
CA SER A 43 5.90 7.37 -5.84
C SER A 43 6.34 6.64 -7.11
N GLU A 44 6.71 7.35 -8.18
CA GLU A 44 7.28 6.75 -9.40
C GLU A 44 8.51 5.89 -9.08
N LEU A 45 9.49 6.44 -8.36
CA LEU A 45 10.72 5.71 -8.00
C LEU A 45 10.45 4.48 -7.13
N VAL A 46 9.51 4.57 -6.21
CA VAL A 46 9.12 3.45 -5.35
C VAL A 46 8.42 2.37 -6.17
N TRP A 47 7.53 2.78 -7.08
CA TRP A 47 6.86 1.82 -7.96
C TRP A 47 7.84 1.12 -8.91
N ASP A 48 8.73 1.85 -9.57
CA ASP A 48 9.76 1.28 -10.43
C ASP A 48 10.63 0.25 -9.69
N PHE A 49 10.95 0.55 -8.43
CA PHE A 49 11.70 -0.39 -7.59
C PHE A 49 10.89 -1.64 -7.26
N ILE A 50 9.63 -1.50 -6.85
CA ILE A 50 8.76 -2.63 -6.51
C ILE A 50 8.52 -3.49 -7.75
N SER A 51 8.07 -2.89 -8.85
CA SER A 51 7.70 -3.60 -10.08
C SER A 51 8.89 -4.34 -10.69
N SER A 52 10.10 -3.78 -10.61
CA SER A 52 11.31 -4.46 -11.09
C SER A 52 11.65 -5.77 -10.36
N GLY A 53 11.09 -5.97 -9.17
CA GLY A 53 11.24 -7.18 -8.36
C GLY A 53 10.09 -8.16 -8.49
N LEU A 54 9.01 -7.82 -9.20
CA LEU A 54 7.84 -8.68 -9.36
C LEU A 54 7.99 -9.60 -10.57
N TYR A 55 7.60 -10.85 -10.41
CA TYR A 55 7.34 -11.75 -11.51
C TYR A 55 5.84 -11.71 -11.80
N GLU A 56 5.43 -10.86 -12.73
CA GLU A 56 4.02 -10.69 -13.07
C GLU A 56 3.44 -11.96 -13.70
N VAL A 57 2.18 -12.24 -13.36
CA VAL A 57 1.42 -13.35 -13.95
C VAL A 57 0.66 -12.79 -15.15
N ASP A 58 0.97 -13.34 -16.32
CA ASP A 58 0.25 -13.07 -17.58
C ASP A 58 -0.61 -14.30 -17.92
N SER A 59 -1.64 -14.55 -17.13
CA SER A 59 -2.58 -15.65 -17.33
C SER A 59 -4.02 -15.14 -17.19
N GLU A 60 -4.79 -15.21 -18.27
CA GLU A 60 -6.20 -14.84 -18.24
C GLU A 60 -6.99 -15.60 -17.18
N LYS A 61 -6.62 -16.86 -16.89
CA LYS A 61 -7.25 -17.66 -15.85
C LYS A 61 -7.07 -17.08 -14.43
N VAL A 62 -6.10 -16.21 -14.24
CA VAL A 62 -5.84 -15.56 -12.95
C VAL A 62 -6.21 -14.09 -13.01
N CYS A 63 -5.74 -13.36 -14.01
CA CYS A 63 -5.93 -11.92 -14.10
C CYS A 63 -7.41 -11.54 -14.27
N LEU A 64 -8.15 -12.19 -15.19
CA LEU A 64 -9.57 -11.88 -15.42
C LEU A 64 -10.46 -12.06 -14.17
N PRO A 65 -10.37 -13.16 -13.41
CA PRO A 65 -11.11 -13.29 -12.16
C PRO A 65 -10.79 -12.21 -11.13
N ILE A 66 -9.50 -11.86 -10.95
CA ILE A 66 -9.10 -10.79 -10.03
C ILE A 66 -9.64 -9.44 -10.50
N ASP A 67 -9.49 -9.12 -11.78
CA ASP A 67 -10.04 -7.90 -12.37
C ASP A 67 -11.55 -7.84 -12.20
N THR A 68 -12.26 -8.97 -12.38
CA THR A 68 -13.70 -9.07 -12.18
C THR A 68 -14.10 -8.77 -10.75
N LEU A 69 -13.43 -9.37 -9.74
CA LEU A 69 -13.74 -9.12 -8.33
C LEU A 69 -13.51 -7.65 -7.95
N VAL A 70 -12.40 -7.05 -8.40
CA VAL A 70 -12.10 -5.65 -8.12
C VAL A 70 -13.04 -4.72 -8.88
N HIS A 71 -13.38 -5.02 -10.13
CA HIS A 71 -14.33 -4.23 -10.92
C HIS A 71 -15.73 -4.22 -10.27
N GLU A 72 -16.24 -5.38 -9.88
CA GLU A 72 -17.52 -5.51 -9.16
C GLU A 72 -17.51 -4.75 -7.84
N MET A 73 -16.39 -4.81 -7.10
CA MET A 73 -16.21 -4.03 -5.89
C MET A 73 -16.27 -2.52 -6.17
N CYS A 74 -15.59 -2.05 -7.21
CA CYS A 74 -15.62 -0.65 -7.60
C CYS A 74 -17.04 -0.20 -7.96
N ILE A 75 -17.75 -0.97 -8.80
CA ILE A 75 -19.13 -0.65 -9.21
C ILE A 75 -20.06 -0.61 -7.99
N ALA A 76 -20.02 -1.62 -7.12
CA ALA A 76 -20.89 -1.70 -5.95
C ALA A 76 -20.69 -0.54 -4.96
N ASN A 77 -19.50 0.05 -4.93
CA ASN A 77 -19.11 1.08 -3.97
C ASN A 77 -18.95 2.47 -4.60
N GLY A 78 -19.27 2.64 -5.89
CA GLY A 78 -19.12 3.93 -6.57
C GLY A 78 -17.67 4.42 -6.68
N ILE A 79 -16.71 3.49 -6.72
CA ILE A 79 -15.29 3.75 -6.90
C ILE A 79 -14.99 3.80 -8.40
N ASP A 80 -14.20 4.77 -8.83
CA ASP A 80 -13.74 4.83 -10.22
C ASP A 80 -12.80 3.66 -10.52
N THR A 81 -13.20 2.79 -11.44
CA THR A 81 -12.44 1.60 -11.84
C THR A 81 -11.08 1.95 -12.42
N ALA A 82 -10.94 3.11 -13.06
CA ALA A 82 -9.66 3.59 -13.59
C ALA A 82 -8.71 4.12 -12.49
N SER A 83 -9.20 4.25 -11.25
CA SER A 83 -8.39 4.78 -10.13
C SER A 83 -7.44 3.77 -9.52
N VAL A 84 -7.50 2.48 -9.90
CA VAL A 84 -6.70 1.39 -9.34
C VAL A 84 -6.05 0.58 -10.44
N SER A 85 -4.77 0.28 -10.30
CA SER A 85 -4.01 -0.61 -11.19
C SER A 85 -3.71 -1.90 -10.45
N ILE A 86 -4.10 -3.04 -11.05
CA ILE A 86 -3.95 -4.36 -10.43
C ILE A 86 -2.75 -5.06 -11.05
N VAL A 87 -1.93 -5.67 -10.22
CA VAL A 87 -0.81 -6.52 -10.63
C VAL A 87 -0.85 -7.83 -9.86
N VAL A 88 -0.88 -8.95 -10.56
CA VAL A 88 -0.76 -10.27 -9.94
C VAL A 88 0.71 -10.71 -10.00
N ALA A 89 1.30 -10.99 -8.85
CA ALA A 89 2.69 -11.40 -8.73
C ALA A 89 2.82 -12.90 -8.42
N ARG A 90 3.69 -13.59 -9.16
CA ARG A 90 3.99 -15.00 -8.94
C ARG A 90 4.95 -15.16 -7.78
N THR A 91 4.41 -15.52 -6.62
CA THR A 91 5.19 -15.83 -5.43
C THR A 91 4.35 -16.69 -4.47
N TYR A 92 5.01 -17.56 -3.71
CA TYR A 92 4.35 -18.36 -2.66
C TYR A 92 4.04 -17.56 -1.39
N GLU A 93 4.45 -16.31 -1.33
CA GLU A 93 4.15 -15.44 -0.21
C GLU A 93 2.65 -15.16 -0.13
N VAL A 94 2.05 -15.48 1.00
CA VAL A 94 0.61 -15.21 1.26
C VAL A 94 0.46 -13.74 1.59
N ASN A 95 0.32 -12.91 0.56
CA ASN A 95 0.27 -11.46 0.70
C ASN A 95 -0.51 -10.79 -0.44
N ALA A 96 -1.11 -9.64 -0.13
CA ALA A 96 -1.50 -8.60 -1.05
C ALA A 96 -1.15 -7.26 -0.40
N PHE A 97 -0.90 -6.24 -1.18
CA PHE A 97 -0.62 -4.92 -0.63
C PHE A 97 -0.97 -3.81 -1.61
N ALA A 98 -1.51 -2.74 -1.04
CA ALA A 98 -1.64 -1.50 -1.76
C ALA A 98 -0.32 -0.71 -1.71
N THR A 99 0.04 -0.06 -2.80
CA THR A 99 1.26 0.74 -2.87
C THR A 99 1.03 2.07 -3.58
N VAL A 100 2.10 2.82 -3.74
CA VAL A 100 2.09 4.14 -4.40
C VAL A 100 1.51 4.07 -5.81
N GLY A 101 0.90 5.17 -6.26
CA GLY A 101 0.27 5.21 -7.59
C GLY A 101 -1.03 4.41 -7.66
N ASN A 102 -1.61 4.05 -6.50
CA ASN A 102 -2.83 3.23 -6.40
C ASN A 102 -2.68 1.83 -7.04
N HIS A 103 -1.48 1.26 -6.98
CA HIS A 103 -1.29 -0.11 -7.40
C HIS A 103 -1.72 -1.07 -6.28
N LEU A 104 -2.47 -2.08 -6.67
CA LEU A 104 -2.88 -3.22 -5.85
C LEU A 104 -2.12 -4.45 -6.33
N VAL A 105 -1.17 -4.92 -5.54
CA VAL A 105 -0.39 -6.12 -5.85
C VAL A 105 -1.00 -7.30 -5.12
N VAL A 106 -1.23 -8.38 -5.85
CA VAL A 106 -1.85 -9.61 -5.34
C VAL A 106 -0.93 -10.79 -5.62
N ASN A 107 -0.44 -11.44 -4.60
CA ASN A 107 0.44 -12.59 -4.73
C ASN A 107 -0.36 -13.87 -5.02
N THR A 108 0.16 -14.75 -5.89
CA THR A 108 -0.46 -16.07 -6.15
C THR A 108 -0.59 -16.91 -4.89
N GLY A 109 0.35 -16.77 -3.93
CA GLY A 109 0.27 -17.44 -2.64
C GLY A 109 -0.98 -17.05 -1.82
N LEU A 110 -1.40 -15.79 -1.87
CA LEU A 110 -2.66 -15.39 -1.23
C LEU A 110 -3.87 -16.07 -1.89
N ILE A 111 -3.92 -16.04 -3.22
CA ILE A 111 -5.03 -16.64 -3.99
C ILE A 111 -5.15 -18.13 -3.65
N SER A 112 -4.04 -18.86 -3.60
CA SER A 112 -4.04 -20.30 -3.32
C SER A 112 -4.49 -20.67 -1.92
N GLU A 113 -4.35 -19.76 -0.95
CA GLU A 113 -4.70 -19.97 0.44
C GLU A 113 -6.13 -19.55 0.80
N MET A 114 -6.83 -18.82 -0.07
CA MET A 114 -8.22 -18.44 0.20
C MET A 114 -9.19 -19.61 -0.05
N ASP A 115 -10.18 -19.79 0.84
CA ASP A 115 -11.15 -20.88 0.73
C ASP A 115 -12.23 -20.59 -0.32
N ASN A 116 -12.50 -19.31 -0.56
CA ASN A 116 -13.53 -18.86 -1.52
C ASN A 116 -13.25 -17.44 -2.02
N GLU A 117 -13.99 -17.01 -3.03
CA GLU A 117 -13.87 -15.69 -3.65
C GLU A 117 -14.19 -14.54 -2.67
N THR A 118 -15.04 -14.79 -1.66
CA THR A 118 -15.40 -13.76 -0.69
C THR A 118 -14.24 -13.48 0.26
N GLN A 119 -13.49 -14.50 0.70
CA GLN A 119 -12.26 -14.28 1.48
C GLN A 119 -11.20 -13.54 0.66
N LEU A 120 -11.05 -13.88 -0.62
CA LEU A 120 -10.16 -13.16 -1.52
C LEU A 120 -10.62 -11.71 -1.67
N SER A 121 -11.92 -11.49 -1.91
CA SER A 121 -12.51 -10.15 -1.99
C SER A 121 -12.34 -9.37 -0.68
N ALA A 122 -12.31 -10.05 0.48
CA ALA A 122 -12.05 -9.42 1.76
C ALA A 122 -10.63 -8.86 1.86
N ALA A 123 -9.63 -9.64 1.45
CA ALA A 123 -8.26 -9.18 1.39
C ALA A 123 -8.09 -8.01 0.39
N LEU A 124 -8.65 -8.15 -0.82
CA LEU A 124 -8.64 -7.10 -1.83
C LEU A 124 -9.36 -5.83 -1.36
N GLY A 125 -10.49 -5.98 -0.66
CA GLY A 125 -11.26 -4.87 -0.10
C GLY A 125 -10.52 -4.09 0.97
N HIS A 126 -9.75 -4.77 1.82
CA HIS A 126 -8.89 -4.14 2.80
C HIS A 126 -7.80 -3.28 2.13
N GLU A 127 -7.12 -3.82 1.12
CA GLU A 127 -6.10 -3.09 0.37
C GLU A 127 -6.71 -1.94 -0.45
N MET A 128 -7.88 -2.17 -1.06
CA MET A 128 -8.64 -1.13 -1.73
C MET A 128 -9.00 0.02 -0.78
N ALA A 129 -9.36 -0.29 0.46
CA ALA A 129 -9.64 0.72 1.47
C ALA A 129 -8.39 1.58 1.79
N HIS A 130 -7.20 0.98 1.86
CA HIS A 130 -5.96 1.74 2.00
C HIS A 130 -5.72 2.71 0.85
N ILE A 131 -6.08 2.34 -0.38
CA ILE A 131 -6.01 3.22 -1.56
C ILE A 131 -7.03 4.34 -1.43
N GLN A 132 -8.32 4.02 -1.25
CA GLN A 132 -9.42 5.00 -1.26
C GLN A 132 -9.34 6.00 -0.09
N LEU A 133 -8.90 5.56 1.07
CA LEU A 133 -8.67 6.42 2.25
C LEU A 133 -7.36 7.22 2.17
N GLY A 134 -6.53 6.93 1.16
CA GLY A 134 -5.26 7.62 0.91
C GLY A 134 -4.24 7.39 2.02
N HIS A 135 -4.24 6.22 2.67
CA HIS A 135 -3.35 5.92 3.79
C HIS A 135 -1.89 5.97 3.39
N ILE A 136 -1.57 5.42 2.21
CA ILE A 136 -0.21 5.35 1.67
C ILE A 136 0.26 6.72 1.21
N GLN A 137 -0.56 7.44 0.43
CA GLN A 137 -0.23 8.78 -0.05
C GLN A 137 -0.02 9.77 1.10
N LYS A 138 -0.85 9.69 2.15
CA LYS A 138 -0.68 10.52 3.36
C LYS A 138 0.64 10.21 4.06
N SER A 139 1.00 8.92 4.18
CA SER A 139 2.25 8.48 4.77
C SER A 139 3.46 8.99 3.99
N ILE A 140 3.44 8.87 2.67
CA ILE A 140 4.52 9.35 1.79
C ILE A 140 4.67 10.87 1.88
N ARG A 141 3.57 11.63 1.80
CA ARG A 141 3.62 13.09 1.89
C ARG A 141 4.17 13.57 3.23
N GLN A 142 3.81 12.91 4.33
CA GLN A 142 4.36 13.24 5.66
C GLN A 142 5.86 12.98 5.76
N ASN A 143 6.36 11.97 5.05
CA ASN A 143 7.75 11.58 5.07
C ASN A 143 8.56 12.09 3.86
N ALA A 144 7.90 12.61 2.80
CA ALA A 144 8.55 12.98 1.53
C ALA A 144 9.65 14.04 1.71
N ALA A 145 9.44 15.05 2.54
CA ALA A 145 10.45 16.07 2.80
C ALA A 145 11.71 15.50 3.45
N LEU A 146 11.53 14.59 4.43
CA LEU A 146 12.65 13.93 5.12
C LEU A 146 13.39 12.98 4.16
N GLN A 147 12.64 12.27 3.32
CA GLN A 147 13.22 11.33 2.36
C GLN A 147 13.93 12.04 1.20
N ALA A 148 13.40 13.16 0.70
CA ALA A 148 14.07 13.99 -0.30
C ALA A 148 15.41 14.53 0.23
N ILE A 149 15.46 14.96 1.48
CA ILE A 149 16.70 15.40 2.15
C ILE A 149 17.68 14.23 2.23
N LEU A 150 17.24 13.03 2.62
CA LEU A 150 18.10 11.85 2.69
C LEU A 150 18.69 11.47 1.32
N ILE A 151 17.90 11.50 0.25
CA ILE A 151 18.37 11.24 -1.12
C ILE A 151 19.38 12.29 -1.57
N LEU A 152 19.12 13.56 -1.30
CA LEU A 152 20.03 14.67 -1.65
C LEU A 152 21.36 14.62 -0.87
N VAL A 153 21.30 14.31 0.43
CA VAL A 153 22.49 14.28 1.31
C VAL A 153 23.35 13.05 1.06
N THR A 154 22.74 11.90 0.77
CA THR A 154 23.49 10.65 0.59
C THR A 154 24.04 10.48 -0.82
N GLY A 155 23.58 11.26 -1.80
CA GLY A 155 24.02 11.20 -3.20
C GLY A 155 23.86 9.82 -3.85
N ASN A 156 23.21 8.88 -3.15
CA ASN A 156 23.22 7.48 -3.46
C ASN A 156 21.82 7.03 -3.88
N SER A 157 21.48 7.31 -5.13
CA SER A 157 20.24 6.83 -5.76
C SER A 157 20.29 5.33 -6.14
N ARG A 158 21.33 4.57 -5.74
CA ARG A 158 21.46 3.15 -6.11
C ARG A 158 21.45 2.18 -4.94
N SER A 159 20.48 1.33 -4.99
CA SER A 159 20.19 0.00 -4.45
C SER A 159 19.83 -0.17 -2.96
N ASN A 160 20.67 0.09 -1.99
CA ASN A 160 20.38 -0.30 -0.59
C ASN A 160 19.58 0.73 0.20
N ASN A 161 19.66 2.00 -0.16
CA ASN A 161 18.93 3.06 0.54
C ASN A 161 17.48 3.16 0.04
N ILE A 162 17.24 2.96 -1.26
CA ILE A 162 15.87 2.95 -1.83
C ILE A 162 15.09 1.79 -1.23
N ARG A 163 15.68 0.59 -1.14
CA ARG A 163 15.04 -0.56 -0.50
C ARG A 163 14.64 -0.28 0.95
N LYS A 164 15.55 0.25 1.78
CA LYS A 164 15.24 0.61 3.17
C LYS A 164 14.19 1.72 3.27
N ILE A 165 14.20 2.67 2.34
CA ILE A 165 13.22 3.75 2.27
C ILE A 165 11.87 3.16 1.90
N THR A 166 11.80 2.29 0.90
CA THR A 166 10.57 1.62 0.45
C THR A 166 9.98 0.75 1.55
N GLU A 167 10.77 -0.13 2.16
CA GLU A 167 10.36 -0.95 3.31
C GLU A 167 9.82 -0.07 4.45
N LYS A 168 10.49 1.05 4.74
CA LYS A 168 10.08 1.98 5.78
C LYS A 168 8.84 2.80 5.39
N LEU A 169 8.66 3.18 4.14
CA LEU A 169 7.47 3.90 3.65
C LEU A 169 6.23 3.01 3.69
N ILE A 170 6.38 1.75 3.30
CA ILE A 170 5.28 0.78 3.34
C ILE A 170 4.91 0.46 4.80
N SER A 171 5.89 0.24 5.68
CA SER A 171 5.64 -0.19 7.06
C SER A 171 5.40 0.95 8.06
N SER A 172 5.92 2.16 7.86
CA SER A 172 5.97 3.20 8.90
C SER A 172 4.77 4.14 8.95
N GLY A 173 3.84 4.02 8.01
CA GLY A 173 2.73 4.98 7.89
C GLY A 173 1.37 4.45 8.29
N ILE A 174 1.25 3.15 8.53
CA ILE A 174 -0.02 2.51 8.83
C ILE A 174 -0.13 2.31 10.33
N THR A 175 -1.04 3.01 10.95
CA THR A 175 -1.32 2.90 12.39
C THR A 175 -2.46 1.91 12.62
N ARG A 176 -2.60 1.38 13.83
CA ARG A 176 -3.73 0.51 14.20
C ARG A 176 -5.10 1.15 13.92
N ALA A 177 -5.21 2.48 14.02
CA ALA A 177 -6.44 3.20 13.67
C ALA A 177 -6.73 3.11 12.17
N LYS A 178 -5.71 3.26 11.32
CA LYS A 178 -5.82 3.11 9.85
C LYS A 178 -6.12 1.68 9.45
N GLU A 179 -5.53 0.68 10.13
CA GLU A 179 -5.85 -0.73 9.93
C GLU A 179 -7.32 -1.01 10.20
N ARG A 180 -7.81 -0.52 11.34
CA ARG A 180 -9.22 -0.66 11.69
C ARG A 180 -10.15 0.02 10.69
N GLU A 181 -9.79 1.23 10.23
CA GLU A 181 -10.53 1.96 9.20
C GLU A 181 -10.55 1.20 7.86
N ALA A 182 -9.44 0.56 7.50
CA ALA A 182 -9.35 -0.28 6.31
C ALA A 182 -10.17 -1.57 6.46
N ASP A 183 -10.15 -2.22 7.61
CA ASP A 183 -10.99 -3.39 7.91
C ASP A 183 -12.48 -3.06 7.82
N GLU A 184 -12.91 -2.00 8.46
CA GLU A 184 -14.32 -1.57 8.44
C GLU A 184 -14.77 -1.19 7.02
N SER A 185 -13.94 -0.50 6.27
CA SER A 185 -14.23 -0.09 4.89
C SER A 185 -14.23 -1.30 3.96
N GLY A 186 -13.24 -2.17 4.05
CA GLY A 186 -13.15 -3.41 3.27
C GLY A 186 -14.35 -4.33 3.49
N ALA A 187 -14.76 -4.52 4.75
CA ALA A 187 -15.95 -5.29 5.08
C ALA A 187 -17.22 -4.69 4.49
N ARG A 188 -17.36 -3.34 4.49
CA ARG A 188 -18.48 -2.65 3.85
C ARG A 188 -18.45 -2.76 2.35
N TYR A 189 -17.25 -2.78 1.72
CA TYR A 189 -17.12 -2.98 0.28
C TYR A 189 -17.69 -4.34 -0.13
N ILE A 190 -17.40 -5.40 0.64
CA ILE A 190 -17.93 -6.75 0.40
C ILE A 190 -19.44 -6.79 0.62
N ASP A 191 -19.94 -6.17 1.70
CA ASP A 191 -21.37 -6.08 1.98
C ASP A 191 -22.12 -5.42 0.82
N ALA A 192 -21.59 -4.34 0.25
CA ALA A 192 -22.15 -3.66 -0.91
C ALA A 192 -22.16 -4.52 -2.18
N MET A 193 -21.21 -5.46 -2.33
CA MET A 193 -21.19 -6.46 -3.41
C MET A 193 -22.24 -7.57 -3.21
N HIS A 194 -22.95 -7.57 -2.12
CA HIS A 194 -23.91 -8.61 -1.70
C HIS A 194 -23.24 -9.96 -1.42
N LEU A 195 -22.00 -9.93 -0.91
CA LEU A 195 -21.26 -11.09 -0.43
C LEU A 195 -21.39 -11.19 1.10
N ASP A 196 -21.02 -12.36 1.68
CA ASP A 196 -20.98 -12.52 3.13
C ASP A 196 -19.76 -11.83 3.74
N ALA A 197 -19.92 -10.60 4.22
CA ALA A 197 -18.81 -9.85 4.82
C ALA A 197 -18.21 -10.50 6.08
N LYS A 198 -18.89 -11.49 6.69
CA LYS A 198 -18.34 -12.25 7.81
C LYS A 198 -17.22 -13.21 7.42
N GLU A 199 -17.11 -13.54 6.13
CA GLU A 199 -15.97 -14.31 5.60
C GLU A 199 -14.62 -13.60 5.85
N MET A 200 -14.60 -12.27 5.97
CA MET A 200 -13.41 -11.52 6.39
C MET A 200 -12.96 -11.92 7.81
N ALA A 201 -13.90 -12.13 8.73
CA ALA A 201 -13.57 -12.60 10.07
C ALA A 201 -13.06 -14.06 10.06
N ILE A 202 -13.66 -14.91 9.23
CA ILE A 202 -13.23 -16.31 9.06
C ILE A 202 -11.82 -16.35 8.49
N MET A 203 -11.50 -15.52 7.50
CA MET A 203 -10.15 -15.36 6.95
C MET A 203 -9.15 -14.98 8.04
N PHE A 204 -9.44 -13.98 8.87
CA PHE A 204 -8.56 -13.60 9.97
C PHE A 204 -8.37 -14.71 11.00
N GLU A 205 -9.41 -15.47 11.30
CA GLU A 205 -9.34 -16.61 12.24
C GLU A 205 -8.51 -17.77 11.70
N LYS A 206 -8.59 -18.03 10.38
CA LYS A 206 -7.78 -19.06 9.71
C LYS A 206 -6.29 -18.83 9.91
N PHE A 207 -5.85 -17.57 9.86
CA PHE A 207 -4.44 -17.20 9.92
C PHE A 207 -3.99 -16.61 11.27
N LYS A 208 -4.75 -16.83 12.35
CA LYS A 208 -4.50 -16.23 13.67
C LYS A 208 -3.18 -16.65 14.32
N ASP A 209 -2.72 -17.86 14.07
CA ASP A 209 -1.56 -18.48 14.73
C ASP A 209 -0.33 -18.56 13.80
N ASP A 210 -0.47 -18.15 12.52
CA ASP A 210 0.59 -18.25 11.53
C ASP A 210 1.34 -16.92 11.37
N ASN A 211 2.35 -16.72 12.22
CA ASN A 211 3.26 -15.58 12.12
C ASN A 211 4.23 -15.67 10.92
N SER A 212 4.17 -16.72 10.11
CA SER A 212 5.02 -16.88 8.92
C SER A 212 4.44 -16.17 7.71
N LEU A 213 3.12 -15.89 7.71
CA LEU A 213 2.43 -15.27 6.61
C LEU A 213 2.58 -13.74 6.68
N SER A 214 3.22 -13.15 5.68
CA SER A 214 3.58 -11.73 5.66
C SER A 214 2.35 -10.82 5.69
N TYR A 215 1.27 -11.13 4.95
CA TYR A 215 0.02 -10.36 4.95
C TYR A 215 -0.53 -10.11 6.36
N PHE A 216 -0.51 -11.15 7.20
CA PHE A 216 -1.08 -11.07 8.53
C PHE A 216 -0.11 -10.56 9.58
N LYS A 217 1.19 -10.52 9.28
CA LYS A 217 2.24 -10.01 10.17
C LYS A 217 2.39 -8.50 10.11
N ASP A 218 2.17 -7.93 8.93
CA ASP A 218 2.33 -6.49 8.69
C ASP A 218 1.12 -5.68 9.17
N HIS A 219 0.01 -6.35 9.51
CA HIS A 219 -1.23 -5.77 10.03
C HIS A 219 -1.41 -6.04 11.54
N ASP A 220 -2.48 -5.56 12.16
CA ASP A 220 -2.74 -5.72 13.62
C ASP A 220 -3.15 -7.18 13.93
N ASN A 221 -3.35 -7.48 15.21
CA ASN A 221 -3.72 -8.81 15.72
C ASN A 221 -5.03 -9.34 15.11
N ASN A 222 -4.94 -10.46 14.38
CA ASN A 222 -6.04 -11.06 13.62
C ASN A 222 -7.24 -11.46 14.49
N GLN A 223 -7.04 -11.92 15.73
CA GLN A 223 -8.16 -12.25 16.63
C GLN A 223 -9.01 -11.03 16.96
N LYS A 224 -8.38 -9.88 17.18
CA LYS A 224 -9.07 -8.62 17.45
C LYS A 224 -9.78 -8.10 16.22
N ARG A 225 -9.15 -8.24 15.05
CA ARG A 225 -9.74 -7.88 13.76
C ARG A 225 -10.99 -8.73 13.50
N ALA A 226 -10.88 -10.05 13.63
CA ALA A 226 -12.01 -10.99 13.47
C ALA A 226 -13.18 -10.65 14.42
N ALA A 227 -12.88 -10.45 15.71
CA ALA A 227 -13.88 -10.10 16.70
C ALA A 227 -14.60 -8.79 16.32
N HIS A 228 -13.86 -7.79 15.90
CA HIS A 228 -14.41 -6.51 15.49
C HIS A 228 -15.34 -6.65 14.26
N ILE A 229 -14.92 -7.38 13.22
CA ILE A 229 -15.75 -7.63 12.03
C ILE A 229 -17.04 -8.37 12.40
N ARG A 230 -17.00 -9.33 13.34
CA ARG A 230 -18.20 -10.06 13.79
C ARG A 230 -19.21 -9.16 14.51
N GLU A 231 -18.74 -8.09 15.16
CA GLU A 231 -19.61 -7.11 15.83
C GLU A 231 -20.22 -6.09 14.86
N MET A 232 -19.69 -5.98 13.64
CA MET A 232 -20.23 -5.05 12.65
C MET A 232 -21.60 -5.51 12.14
N HIS A 233 -22.41 -4.52 11.80
CA HIS A 233 -23.72 -4.75 11.20
C HIS A 233 -23.62 -4.67 9.67
N PHE A 234 -24.09 -5.71 8.99
CA PHE A 234 -24.12 -5.82 7.55
C PHE A 234 -25.56 -5.83 7.04
N THR A 235 -25.74 -5.33 5.82
CA THR A 235 -27.07 -5.19 5.19
C THR A 235 -27.42 -6.40 4.32
N SER A 236 -26.42 -7.04 3.75
CA SER A 236 -26.57 -8.23 2.91
C SER A 236 -27.02 -9.45 3.73
N LYS A 237 -27.85 -10.26 3.10
CA LYS A 237 -28.40 -11.49 3.69
C LYS A 237 -28.41 -12.59 2.64
N GLU A 238 -28.49 -13.83 3.09
CA GLU A 238 -28.68 -14.98 2.19
C GLU A 238 -29.95 -14.86 1.32
N PRO A 239 -29.92 -15.32 0.09
CA PRO A 239 -28.78 -15.95 -0.57
C PRO A 239 -27.75 -14.91 -1.00
N TYR A 240 -26.47 -15.14 -0.64
CA TYR A 240 -25.38 -14.29 -1.08
C TYR A 240 -25.12 -14.47 -2.57
N ARG A 241 -24.58 -13.41 -3.17
CA ARG A 241 -24.17 -13.42 -4.58
C ARG A 241 -22.92 -14.28 -4.75
N GLN A 242 -22.83 -14.94 -5.90
CA GLN A 242 -21.61 -15.57 -6.41
C GLN A 242 -21.18 -14.79 -7.65
N ILE A 243 -19.93 -14.33 -7.68
CA ILE A 243 -19.37 -13.52 -8.77
C ILE A 243 -18.63 -14.41 -9.77
N LEU A 244 -17.76 -15.29 -9.26
CA LEU A 244 -17.02 -16.24 -10.07
C LEU A 244 -17.74 -17.59 -10.07
N SER A 245 -17.79 -18.28 -11.22
CA SER A 245 -18.25 -19.66 -11.22
C SER A 245 -17.29 -20.57 -10.45
N PRO A 246 -17.78 -21.70 -9.89
CA PRO A 246 -16.89 -22.65 -9.22
C PRO A 246 -15.72 -23.09 -10.10
N GLU A 247 -15.98 -23.32 -11.38
CA GLU A 247 -14.96 -23.74 -12.35
C GLU A 247 -13.91 -22.65 -12.56
N THR A 248 -14.33 -21.36 -12.58
CA THR A 248 -13.40 -20.22 -12.70
C THR A 248 -12.54 -20.11 -11.45
N TRP A 249 -13.14 -20.25 -10.28
CA TRP A 249 -12.41 -20.22 -9.00
C TRP A 249 -11.36 -21.34 -8.91
N GLU A 250 -11.76 -22.59 -9.20
CA GLU A 250 -10.87 -23.74 -9.18
C GLU A 250 -9.74 -23.61 -10.20
N ALA A 251 -10.04 -23.17 -11.43
CA ALA A 251 -9.04 -22.96 -12.47
C ALA A 251 -8.02 -21.86 -12.10
N MET A 252 -8.46 -20.80 -11.43
CA MET A 252 -7.58 -19.74 -10.91
C MET A 252 -6.65 -20.29 -9.82
N GLN A 253 -7.20 -21.01 -8.84
CA GLN A 253 -6.41 -21.61 -7.76
C GLN A 253 -5.40 -22.63 -8.26
N GLU A 254 -5.77 -23.46 -9.25
CA GLU A 254 -4.87 -24.46 -9.85
C GLU A 254 -3.61 -23.80 -10.46
N VAL A 255 -3.77 -22.65 -11.10
CA VAL A 255 -2.62 -21.89 -11.68
C VAL A 255 -1.76 -21.24 -10.60
N CYS A 256 -2.36 -20.93 -9.44
CA CYS A 256 -1.68 -20.23 -8.34
C CYS A 256 -0.95 -21.17 -7.37
N ARG A 257 -1.25 -22.45 -7.34
CA ARG A 257 -0.56 -23.49 -6.55
C ARG A 257 0.74 -23.90 -7.19
#